data_2690680b29119260ce244bcb470fd25d
#
_entry.id   2690680b29119260ce244bcb470fd25d
#
_cell.length_a   1.000
_cell.length_b   1.000
_cell.length_c   1.000
_cell.angle_alpha   90.00
_cell.angle_beta   90.00
_cell.angle_gamma   90.00
#
_symmetry.space_group_name_H-M   'P 1'
#
loop_
_entity.id
_entity.type
_entity.pdbx_description
1 polymer ?
#
loop_
_entity_poly.entity_id
_entity_poly.type
_entity_poly.pdbx_seq_one_letter_code
_entity_poly.pdbx_strand_id
1 'polypeptide(L)'
;MKKENKFGLPSEIKYCSKCNVINQKPTSINEYLHDKFTKQIPIEFDENNVCYACKTVEKKWDGKIDWREREKELIELCKKYKNFKGPYNCIVGGSGGKDSAFQSHILKYKYGMRPLTVTWTPHMYTDIGWKNHRNWIDVGGFDNYLFTPNGKVHRYLTRRALINILHPFQPFILGQKSFIPQMAYKFKIPLIFYGETPSDYGTKIVNEKQFSNKNEDSHPGFTLDPVSSIKTENIKLGGDPISYHLDNGYSLDDMEPYLPLDINKIEQSKIETKFLGYYLKWVPQENFYYAVENTGFEANNRRIDGTYQKYASIDDKTDGFFYYTSYIKFGYGRAMSDSTMEVRNGHITKEEGLGLIKQFDG
;
A
#
# COMPACT_ATOMS: atom_id res chain seq x y z
N MET A 1 -12.47 26.45 16.74
CA MET A 1 -11.19 25.71 16.68
C MET A 1 -11.48 24.26 17.03
N LYS A 2 -11.14 23.31 16.15
CA LYS A 2 -11.22 21.87 16.48
C LYS A 2 -10.18 21.62 17.59
N LYS A 3 -10.62 21.05 18.72
CA LYS A 3 -9.71 20.63 19.78
C LYS A 3 -8.89 19.43 19.26
N GLU A 4 -7.60 19.63 19.04
CA GLU A 4 -6.65 18.58 18.69
C GLU A 4 -5.84 18.16 19.91
N ASN A 5 -5.45 16.90 19.97
CA ASN A 5 -4.49 16.44 20.95
C ASN A 5 -3.05 16.79 20.55
N LYS A 6 -2.09 16.46 21.42
CA LYS A 6 -0.65 16.71 21.20
C LYS A 6 -0.13 16.19 19.83
N PHE A 7 -0.73 15.13 19.30
CA PHE A 7 -0.27 14.44 18.09
C PHE A 7 -1.07 14.78 16.83
N GLY A 8 -1.93 15.81 16.87
CA GLY A 8 -2.75 16.25 15.73
C GLY A 8 -4.05 15.48 15.51
N LEU A 9 -4.36 14.50 16.37
CA LEU A 9 -5.60 13.74 16.28
C LEU A 9 -6.76 14.49 16.95
N PRO A 10 -8.02 14.31 16.52
CA PRO A 10 -9.20 14.87 17.18
C PRO A 10 -9.28 14.42 18.64
N SER A 11 -9.63 15.35 19.55
CA SER A 11 -9.87 15.00 20.98
C SER A 11 -11.24 14.35 21.20
N GLU A 12 -12.21 14.62 20.32
CA GLU A 12 -13.53 14.00 20.33
C GLU A 12 -13.55 12.82 19.37
N ILE A 13 -13.93 11.64 19.86
CA ILE A 13 -14.02 10.43 19.06
C ILE A 13 -15.38 10.41 18.34
N LYS A 14 -15.32 10.23 17.00
CA LYS A 14 -16.49 10.07 16.13
C LYS A 14 -16.31 8.85 15.23
N TYR A 15 -17.42 8.21 14.94
CA TYR A 15 -17.48 7.08 14.02
C TYR A 15 -18.19 7.48 12.74
N CYS A 16 -17.72 6.94 11.61
CA CYS A 16 -18.37 7.14 10.34
C CYS A 16 -19.81 6.60 10.37
N SER A 17 -20.77 7.44 9.95
CA SER A 17 -22.19 7.06 9.91
C SER A 17 -22.47 5.90 8.93
N LYS A 18 -21.58 5.60 7.98
CA LYS A 18 -21.75 4.54 6.97
C LYS A 18 -20.94 3.28 7.26
N CYS A 19 -19.65 3.37 7.65
CA CYS A 19 -18.79 2.20 7.75
C CYS A 19 -18.15 1.93 9.11
N ASN A 20 -18.47 2.71 10.14
CA ASN A 20 -17.93 2.59 11.50
C ASN A 20 -16.43 2.95 11.66
N VAL A 21 -15.70 3.42 10.64
CA VAL A 21 -14.32 3.85 10.86
C VAL A 21 -14.27 5.02 11.85
N ILE A 22 -13.26 5.00 12.71
CA ILE A 22 -13.03 6.05 13.70
C ILE A 22 -12.31 7.26 13.07
N ASN A 23 -12.68 8.48 13.50
CA ASN A 23 -12.05 9.71 13.01
C ASN A 23 -10.60 9.91 13.47
N GLN A 24 -10.08 9.07 14.36
CA GLN A 24 -8.66 9.04 14.74
C GLN A 24 -7.78 8.22 13.79
N LYS A 25 -8.37 7.51 12.81
CA LYS A 25 -7.58 6.85 11.77
C LYS A 25 -6.71 7.88 11.06
N PRO A 26 -5.37 7.72 11.05
CA PRO A 26 -4.51 8.63 10.30
C PRO A 26 -4.66 8.39 8.79
N THR A 27 -4.52 9.44 8.01
CA THR A 27 -4.23 9.32 6.58
C THR A 27 -2.77 8.93 6.38
N SER A 28 -2.43 8.40 5.20
CA SER A 28 -1.05 8.09 4.86
C SER A 28 -0.24 9.38 4.80
N ILE A 29 0.66 9.57 5.75
CA ILE A 29 1.72 10.57 5.67
C ILE A 29 2.90 9.92 4.97
N ASN A 30 3.73 10.71 4.31
CA ASN A 30 4.95 10.18 3.73
C ASN A 30 5.86 9.63 4.84
N GLU A 31 6.04 8.31 4.88
CA GLU A 31 6.79 7.61 5.93
C GLU A 31 8.25 8.05 6.02
N TYR A 32 8.82 8.58 4.94
CA TYR A 32 10.18 9.15 4.95
C TYR A 32 10.32 10.41 5.81
N LEU A 33 9.23 11.05 6.17
CA LEU A 33 9.22 12.25 7.00
C LEU A 33 8.80 11.99 8.45
N HIS A 34 8.51 10.73 8.80
CA HIS A 34 8.00 10.36 10.13
C HIS A 34 9.10 10.36 11.18
N ASP A 35 8.89 11.13 12.22
CA ASP A 35 9.64 11.10 13.48
C ASP A 35 8.69 11.22 14.70
N LYS A 36 9.26 11.24 15.89
CA LYS A 36 8.50 11.34 17.16
C LYS A 36 7.73 12.65 17.35
N PHE A 37 7.96 13.65 16.52
CA PHE A 37 7.31 14.97 16.59
C PHE A 37 6.25 15.14 15.50
N THR A 38 6.18 14.23 14.55
CA THR A 38 5.28 14.31 13.42
C THR A 38 3.83 14.27 13.88
N LYS A 39 3.09 15.33 13.55
CA LYS A 39 1.64 15.37 13.77
C LYS A 39 0.93 14.51 12.74
N GLN A 40 -0.03 13.74 13.21
CA GLN A 40 -0.88 12.92 12.33
C GLN A 40 -1.96 13.79 11.67
N ILE A 41 -2.32 13.45 10.47
CA ILE A 41 -3.46 14.02 9.76
C ILE A 41 -4.58 12.96 9.79
N PRO A 42 -5.68 13.21 10.50
CA PRO A 42 -6.75 12.24 10.60
C PRO A 42 -7.56 12.17 9.30
N ILE A 43 -8.24 11.04 9.08
CA ILE A 43 -9.21 10.90 8.00
C ILE A 43 -10.31 11.97 8.12
N GLU A 44 -10.66 12.61 7.01
CA GLU A 44 -11.71 13.63 7.00
C GLU A 44 -13.11 13.02 7.09
N PHE A 45 -13.97 13.71 7.87
CA PHE A 45 -15.39 13.42 7.96
C PHE A 45 -16.15 14.69 7.50
N ASP A 46 -17.25 14.50 6.79
CA ASP A 46 -18.13 15.61 6.45
C ASP A 46 -19.10 15.97 7.59
N GLU A 47 -20.00 16.92 7.32
CA GLU A 47 -21.04 17.38 8.23
C GLU A 47 -22.01 16.28 8.68
N ASN A 48 -22.21 15.26 7.87
CA ASN A 48 -23.04 14.09 8.15
C ASN A 48 -22.26 12.94 8.80
N ASN A 49 -21.03 13.19 9.25
CA ASN A 49 -20.09 12.20 9.77
C ASN A 49 -19.80 11.05 8.78
N VAL A 50 -19.82 11.30 7.48
CA VAL A 50 -19.39 10.33 6.45
C VAL A 50 -17.90 10.53 6.18
N CYS A 51 -17.11 9.46 6.29
CA CYS A 51 -15.67 9.53 6.06
C CYS A 51 -15.33 9.63 4.56
N TYR A 52 -14.16 10.22 4.27
CA TYR A 52 -13.67 10.39 2.89
C TYR A 52 -13.57 9.06 2.12
N ALA A 53 -13.18 7.94 2.76
CA ALA A 53 -13.16 6.63 2.11
C ALA A 53 -14.55 6.17 1.63
N CYS A 54 -15.61 6.39 2.42
CA CYS A 54 -16.98 6.09 1.99
C CYS A 54 -17.36 6.90 0.76
N LYS A 55 -17.07 8.21 0.75
CA LYS A 55 -17.36 9.07 -0.41
C LYS A 55 -16.63 8.64 -1.67
N THR A 56 -15.39 8.19 -1.53
CA THR A 56 -14.60 7.68 -2.66
C THR A 56 -15.18 6.37 -3.19
N VAL A 57 -15.48 5.44 -2.29
CA VAL A 57 -16.00 4.12 -2.71
C VAL A 57 -17.42 4.22 -3.26
N GLU A 58 -18.27 5.13 -2.75
CA GLU A 58 -19.59 5.37 -3.34
C GLU A 58 -19.52 5.71 -4.83
N LYS A 59 -18.54 6.50 -5.25
CA LYS A 59 -18.33 6.83 -6.67
C LYS A 59 -18.09 5.60 -7.54
N LYS A 60 -17.54 4.51 -6.96
CA LYS A 60 -17.32 3.23 -7.68
C LYS A 60 -18.64 2.50 -7.97
N TRP A 61 -19.66 2.72 -7.13
CA TRP A 61 -20.92 1.97 -7.16
C TRP A 61 -22.11 2.77 -7.66
N ASP A 62 -22.05 4.11 -7.65
CA ASP A 62 -23.17 5.01 -8.01
C ASP A 62 -23.33 5.24 -9.51
N GLY A 63 -22.53 4.56 -10.34
CA GLY A 63 -22.59 4.66 -11.80
C GLY A 63 -21.92 5.90 -12.39
N LYS A 64 -21.29 6.75 -11.58
CA LYS A 64 -20.58 7.95 -12.09
C LYS A 64 -19.29 7.63 -12.79
N ILE A 65 -18.63 6.51 -12.43
CA ILE A 65 -17.44 6.03 -13.10
C ILE A 65 -17.84 5.08 -14.22
N ASP A 66 -17.54 5.44 -15.46
CA ASP A 66 -17.66 4.52 -16.59
C ASP A 66 -16.47 3.56 -16.61
N TRP A 67 -16.66 2.39 -15.99
CA TRP A 67 -15.63 1.35 -15.91
C TRP A 67 -15.25 0.77 -17.28
N ARG A 68 -16.14 0.83 -18.26
CA ARG A 68 -15.83 0.38 -19.63
C ARG A 68 -14.87 1.34 -20.30
N GLU A 69 -15.07 2.65 -20.11
CA GLU A 69 -14.16 3.66 -20.62
C GLU A 69 -12.79 3.58 -19.93
N ARG A 70 -12.78 3.41 -18.59
CA ARG A 70 -11.54 3.20 -17.82
C ARG A 70 -10.76 1.97 -18.29
N GLU A 71 -11.44 0.88 -18.58
CA GLU A 71 -10.80 -0.32 -19.11
C GLU A 71 -10.25 -0.09 -20.53
N LYS A 72 -10.92 0.68 -21.38
CA LYS A 72 -10.37 1.09 -22.68
C LYS A 72 -9.08 1.90 -22.52
N GLU A 73 -9.05 2.84 -21.58
CA GLU A 73 -7.83 3.59 -21.26
C GLU A 73 -6.67 2.64 -20.88
N LEU A 74 -6.95 1.61 -20.08
CA LEU A 74 -5.96 0.58 -19.73
C LEU A 74 -5.49 -0.19 -20.94
N ILE A 75 -6.40 -0.59 -21.82
CA ILE A 75 -6.07 -1.30 -23.07
C ILE A 75 -5.15 -0.45 -23.95
N GLU A 76 -5.44 0.84 -24.11
CA GLU A 76 -4.60 1.75 -24.89
C GLU A 76 -3.22 1.95 -24.24
N LEU A 77 -3.18 2.09 -22.91
CA LEU A 77 -1.92 2.13 -22.17
C LEU A 77 -1.09 0.85 -22.39
N CYS A 78 -1.72 -0.30 -22.29
CA CYS A 78 -1.04 -1.59 -22.53
C CYS A 78 -0.55 -1.72 -23.98
N LYS A 79 -1.34 -1.29 -24.97
CA LYS A 79 -0.92 -1.25 -26.37
C LYS A 79 0.31 -0.38 -26.61
N LYS A 80 0.37 0.80 -25.96
CA LYS A 80 1.54 1.71 -26.02
C LYS A 80 2.84 0.98 -25.67
N TYR A 81 2.79 0.11 -24.63
CA TYR A 81 3.97 -0.59 -24.11
C TYR A 81 4.13 -2.03 -24.63
N LYS A 82 3.15 -2.59 -25.35
CA LYS A 82 3.18 -3.99 -25.81
C LYS A 82 4.43 -4.32 -26.63
N ASN A 83 4.83 -3.41 -27.50
CA ASN A 83 5.98 -3.58 -28.40
C ASN A 83 7.29 -3.04 -27.81
N PHE A 84 7.32 -2.73 -26.51
CA PHE A 84 8.54 -2.31 -25.85
C PHE A 84 9.62 -3.39 -25.98
N LYS A 85 10.83 -2.98 -26.39
CA LYS A 85 11.96 -3.90 -26.60
C LYS A 85 12.52 -4.32 -25.23
N GLY A 86 12.58 -5.60 -24.99
CA GLY A 86 13.08 -6.19 -23.74
C GLY A 86 12.21 -7.34 -23.26
N PRO A 87 12.66 -8.11 -22.26
CA PRO A 87 11.91 -9.24 -21.72
C PRO A 87 10.64 -8.78 -20.98
N TYR A 88 10.68 -7.62 -20.34
CA TYR A 88 9.59 -7.07 -19.54
C TYR A 88 9.18 -5.68 -20.03
N ASN A 89 7.90 -5.37 -19.98
CA ASN A 89 7.38 -4.06 -20.34
C ASN A 89 6.61 -3.35 -19.22
N CYS A 90 6.40 -4.05 -18.11
CA CYS A 90 5.92 -3.47 -16.86
C CYS A 90 6.51 -4.21 -15.66
N ILE A 91 6.40 -3.59 -14.48
CA ILE A 91 6.84 -4.15 -13.20
C ILE A 91 5.70 -4.10 -12.20
N VAL A 92 5.58 -5.15 -11.40
CA VAL A 92 4.56 -5.29 -10.35
C VAL A 92 5.24 -5.68 -9.05
N GLY A 93 5.07 -4.87 -8.03
CA GLY A 93 5.54 -5.21 -6.68
C GLY A 93 4.55 -6.08 -5.93
N GLY A 94 5.06 -7.02 -5.14
CA GLY A 94 4.21 -7.86 -4.30
C GLY A 94 4.97 -8.94 -3.55
N SER A 95 4.26 -9.66 -2.70
CA SER A 95 4.78 -10.78 -1.91
C SER A 95 4.14 -12.13 -2.28
N GLY A 96 3.30 -12.15 -3.31
CA GLY A 96 2.44 -13.31 -3.61
C GLY A 96 1.09 -13.28 -2.88
N GLY A 97 0.77 -12.16 -2.23
CA GLY A 97 -0.56 -11.92 -1.68
C GLY A 97 -1.62 -11.75 -2.79
N LYS A 98 -2.90 -11.88 -2.44
CA LYS A 98 -4.02 -11.86 -3.38
C LYS A 98 -4.03 -10.68 -4.38
N ASP A 99 -3.63 -9.50 -3.91
CA ASP A 99 -3.67 -8.27 -4.71
C ASP A 99 -2.57 -8.25 -5.77
N SER A 100 -1.33 -8.62 -5.41
CA SER A 100 -0.24 -8.75 -6.37
C SER A 100 -0.45 -9.91 -7.34
N ALA A 101 -1.03 -11.01 -6.87
CA ALA A 101 -1.39 -12.15 -7.70
C ALA A 101 -2.44 -11.76 -8.75
N PHE A 102 -3.55 -11.14 -8.33
CA PHE A 102 -4.57 -10.61 -9.23
C PHE A 102 -3.96 -9.65 -10.26
N GLN A 103 -3.26 -8.64 -9.78
CA GLN A 103 -2.72 -7.57 -10.61
C GLN A 103 -1.77 -8.09 -11.69
N SER A 104 -0.77 -8.87 -11.30
CA SER A 104 0.22 -9.39 -12.25
C SER A 104 -0.41 -10.36 -13.24
N HIS A 105 -1.33 -11.22 -12.78
CA HIS A 105 -1.97 -12.22 -13.61
C HIS A 105 -2.89 -11.59 -14.67
N ILE A 106 -3.73 -10.64 -14.27
CA ILE A 106 -4.63 -9.98 -15.23
C ILE A 106 -3.86 -9.15 -16.26
N LEU A 107 -2.76 -8.47 -15.85
CA LEU A 107 -1.89 -7.74 -16.76
C LEU A 107 -1.26 -8.67 -17.80
N LYS A 108 -0.81 -9.86 -17.40
CA LYS A 108 -0.19 -10.83 -18.30
C LYS A 108 -1.21 -11.49 -19.22
N TYR A 109 -2.24 -12.09 -18.65
CA TYR A 109 -3.10 -13.04 -19.40
C TYR A 109 -4.29 -12.35 -20.07
N LYS A 110 -4.80 -11.25 -19.52
CA LYS A 110 -5.89 -10.50 -20.16
C LYS A 110 -5.37 -9.37 -21.06
N TYR A 111 -4.38 -8.60 -20.60
CA TYR A 111 -3.91 -7.42 -21.33
C TYR A 111 -2.63 -7.67 -22.12
N GLY A 112 -2.04 -8.86 -22.06
CA GLY A 112 -0.89 -9.27 -22.87
C GLY A 112 0.40 -8.55 -22.53
N MET A 113 0.53 -8.08 -21.28
CA MET A 113 1.77 -7.49 -20.78
C MET A 113 2.79 -8.57 -20.36
N ARG A 114 4.02 -8.16 -20.20
CA ARG A 114 5.13 -9.01 -19.71
C ARG A 114 5.65 -8.44 -18.40
N PRO A 115 4.94 -8.69 -17.28
CA PRO A 115 5.35 -8.15 -15.99
C PRO A 115 6.59 -8.85 -15.44
N LEU A 116 7.58 -8.08 -15.00
CA LEU A 116 8.53 -8.52 -13.98
C LEU A 116 7.89 -8.34 -12.62
N THR A 117 7.85 -9.38 -11.82
CA THR A 117 7.41 -9.25 -10.43
C THR A 117 8.62 -9.02 -9.53
N VAL A 118 8.46 -8.18 -8.51
CA VAL A 118 9.53 -7.88 -7.54
C VAL A 118 8.99 -7.93 -6.13
N THR A 119 9.79 -8.50 -5.23
CA THR A 119 9.41 -8.69 -3.83
C THR A 119 10.50 -8.15 -2.91
N TRP A 120 10.10 -7.22 -2.03
CA TRP A 120 10.85 -6.92 -0.83
C TRP A 120 10.41 -7.92 0.24
N THR A 121 11.36 -8.71 0.74
CA THR A 121 11.06 -9.82 1.67
C THR A 121 10.35 -9.33 2.93
N PRO A 122 9.24 -9.96 3.36
CA PRO A 122 8.65 -9.76 4.68
C PRO A 122 9.67 -9.89 5.81
N HIS A 123 9.42 -9.29 6.96
CA HIS A 123 10.32 -9.41 8.12
C HIS A 123 10.55 -10.88 8.50
N MET A 124 9.47 -11.65 8.56
CA MET A 124 9.49 -13.07 8.90
C MET A 124 8.37 -13.79 8.14
N TYR A 125 8.70 -14.50 7.09
CA TYR A 125 7.70 -15.27 6.37
C TYR A 125 6.92 -16.22 7.28
N THR A 126 5.62 -16.28 7.06
CA THR A 126 4.80 -17.42 7.49
C THR A 126 4.92 -18.55 6.49
N ASP A 127 4.58 -19.78 6.89
CA ASP A 127 4.61 -20.93 5.98
C ASP A 127 3.62 -20.74 4.82
N ILE A 128 2.42 -20.23 5.11
CA ILE A 128 1.41 -19.93 4.09
C ILE A 128 1.85 -18.79 3.17
N GLY A 129 2.49 -17.76 3.72
CA GLY A 129 3.02 -16.65 2.94
C GLY A 129 4.10 -17.09 1.96
N TRP A 130 5.01 -17.93 2.42
CA TRP A 130 6.03 -18.52 1.55
C TRP A 130 5.43 -19.43 0.48
N LYS A 131 4.45 -20.27 0.84
CA LYS A 131 3.73 -21.10 -0.11
C LYS A 131 3.03 -20.26 -1.19
N ASN A 132 2.32 -19.21 -0.78
CA ASN A 132 1.65 -18.30 -1.72
C ASN A 132 2.63 -17.54 -2.62
N HIS A 133 3.80 -17.16 -2.10
CA HIS A 133 4.85 -16.57 -2.92
C HIS A 133 5.33 -17.55 -3.99
N ARG A 134 5.55 -18.82 -3.64
CA ARG A 134 5.93 -19.86 -4.60
C ARG A 134 4.83 -20.14 -5.62
N ASN A 135 3.58 -20.26 -5.17
CA ASN A 135 2.43 -20.46 -6.06
C ASN A 135 2.28 -19.31 -7.06
N TRP A 136 2.48 -18.07 -6.59
CA TRP A 136 2.46 -16.91 -7.46
C TRP A 136 3.47 -17.00 -8.61
N ILE A 137 4.69 -17.48 -8.33
CA ILE A 137 5.73 -17.67 -9.32
C ILE A 137 5.43 -18.88 -10.20
N ASP A 138 5.19 -20.03 -9.60
CA ASP A 138 5.14 -21.32 -10.30
C ASP A 138 3.80 -21.52 -11.03
N VAL A 139 2.66 -21.30 -10.35
CA VAL A 139 1.32 -21.44 -10.93
C VAL A 139 0.94 -20.18 -11.72
N GLY A 140 1.21 -18.99 -11.18
CA GLY A 140 0.96 -17.73 -11.86
C GLY A 140 1.88 -17.48 -13.06
N GLY A 141 3.02 -18.18 -13.11
CA GLY A 141 3.95 -18.16 -14.26
C GLY A 141 4.74 -16.87 -14.39
N PHE A 142 5.38 -16.39 -13.31
CA PHE A 142 6.12 -15.14 -13.30
C PHE A 142 7.60 -15.32 -13.01
N ASP A 143 8.42 -14.50 -13.67
CA ASP A 143 9.78 -14.23 -13.17
C ASP A 143 9.68 -13.29 -11.97
N ASN A 144 10.48 -13.54 -10.93
CA ASN A 144 10.49 -12.75 -9.71
C ASN A 144 11.91 -12.41 -9.24
N TYR A 145 12.07 -11.16 -8.81
CA TYR A 145 13.26 -10.75 -8.05
C TYR A 145 12.89 -10.56 -6.58
N LEU A 146 13.34 -11.49 -5.75
CA LEU A 146 13.21 -11.45 -4.30
C LEU A 146 14.45 -10.78 -3.70
N PHE A 147 14.27 -9.65 -3.07
CA PHE A 147 15.31 -8.93 -2.35
C PHE A 147 15.15 -9.11 -0.83
N THR A 148 16.19 -9.62 -0.21
CA THR A 148 16.28 -9.71 1.24
C THR A 148 17.29 -8.67 1.73
N PRO A 149 16.89 -7.66 2.50
CA PRO A 149 17.79 -6.63 2.98
C PRO A 149 18.80 -7.22 3.98
N ASN A 150 19.93 -6.52 4.19
CA ASN A 150 20.89 -6.87 5.24
C ASN A 150 20.18 -6.97 6.59
N GLY A 151 20.13 -8.18 7.15
CA GLY A 151 19.35 -8.46 8.36
C GLY A 151 19.83 -7.70 9.61
N LYS A 152 21.10 -7.29 9.69
CA LYS A 152 21.59 -6.43 10.79
C LYS A 152 21.04 -5.03 10.65
N VAL A 153 21.12 -4.43 9.47
CA VAL A 153 20.59 -3.09 9.17
C VAL A 153 19.08 -3.07 9.34
N HIS A 154 18.39 -4.05 8.76
CA HIS A 154 16.92 -4.07 8.82
C HIS A 154 16.38 -4.20 10.24
N ARG A 155 16.97 -5.10 11.07
CA ARG A 155 16.60 -5.21 12.49
C ARG A 155 16.92 -3.95 13.28
N TYR A 156 18.06 -3.32 13.00
CA TYR A 156 18.41 -2.04 13.63
C TYR A 156 17.37 -0.96 13.31
N LEU A 157 17.05 -0.74 12.05
CA LEU A 157 16.06 0.25 11.63
C LEU A 157 14.66 -0.06 12.18
N THR A 158 14.25 -1.35 12.20
CA THR A 158 12.98 -1.80 12.79
C THR A 158 12.91 -1.49 14.29
N ARG A 159 14.01 -1.75 15.03
CA ARG A 159 14.10 -1.38 16.46
C ARG A 159 14.00 0.13 16.66
N ARG A 160 14.68 0.92 15.83
CA ARG A 160 14.60 2.39 15.87
C ARG A 160 13.17 2.87 15.63
N ALA A 161 12.53 2.35 14.59
CA ALA A 161 11.16 2.69 14.24
C ALA A 161 10.16 2.34 15.36
N LEU A 162 10.34 1.19 16.01
CA LEU A 162 9.52 0.80 17.14
C LEU A 162 9.70 1.78 18.32
N ILE A 163 10.95 2.09 18.68
CA ILE A 163 11.25 2.97 19.83
C ILE A 163 10.81 4.42 19.58
N ASN A 164 11.09 4.95 18.39
CA ASN A 164 10.89 6.36 18.11
C ASN A 164 9.44 6.70 17.73
N ILE A 165 8.78 5.84 16.97
CA ILE A 165 7.48 6.15 16.34
C ILE A 165 6.43 5.04 16.52
N LEU A 166 6.75 3.99 17.30
CA LEU A 166 5.87 2.83 17.50
C LEU A 166 5.33 2.29 16.17
N HIS A 167 6.22 2.13 15.17
CA HIS A 167 5.88 1.72 13.81
C HIS A 167 6.90 0.70 13.27
N PRO A 168 6.86 -0.56 13.72
CA PRO A 168 7.88 -1.57 13.38
C PRO A 168 7.99 -1.85 11.87
N PHE A 169 6.93 -1.59 11.10
CA PHE A 169 6.90 -1.80 9.65
C PHE A 169 7.44 -0.62 8.83
N GLN A 170 7.81 0.51 9.44
CA GLN A 170 8.28 1.66 8.68
C GLN A 170 9.45 1.31 7.75
N PRO A 171 10.55 0.63 8.17
CA PRO A 171 11.63 0.27 7.25
C PRO A 171 11.19 -0.70 6.15
N PHE A 172 10.29 -1.64 6.45
CA PHE A 172 9.72 -2.55 5.46
C PHE A 172 8.93 -1.77 4.38
N ILE A 173 8.06 -0.84 4.80
CA ILE A 173 7.29 0.01 3.89
C ILE A 173 8.21 0.88 3.02
N LEU A 174 9.26 1.47 3.61
CA LEU A 174 10.25 2.26 2.88
C LEU A 174 10.97 1.40 1.84
N GLY A 175 11.39 0.19 2.23
CA GLY A 175 12.01 -0.76 1.31
C GLY A 175 11.08 -1.12 0.15
N GLN A 176 9.82 -1.44 0.40
CA GLN A 176 8.85 -1.71 -0.67
C GLN A 176 8.68 -0.51 -1.62
N LYS A 177 8.60 0.70 -1.07
CA LYS A 177 8.42 1.92 -1.87
C LYS A 177 9.65 2.28 -2.70
N SER A 178 10.85 2.06 -2.19
CA SER A 178 12.10 2.36 -2.89
C SER A 178 12.46 1.29 -3.93
N PHE A 179 12.23 0.01 -3.60
CA PHE A 179 12.72 -1.12 -4.38
C PHE A 179 12.08 -1.22 -5.77
N ILE A 180 10.77 -1.00 -5.87
CA ILE A 180 10.06 -1.11 -7.15
C ILE A 180 10.58 -0.10 -8.17
N PRO A 181 10.68 1.22 -7.88
CA PRO A 181 11.27 2.19 -8.79
C PRO A 181 12.74 1.92 -9.12
N GLN A 182 13.55 1.52 -8.11
CA GLN A 182 14.95 1.16 -8.32
C GLN A 182 15.10 -0.01 -9.31
N MET A 183 14.24 -1.02 -9.19
CA MET A 183 14.25 -2.17 -10.11
C MET A 183 13.73 -1.79 -11.50
N ALA A 184 12.69 -0.95 -11.59
CA ALA A 184 12.22 -0.42 -12.87
C ALA A 184 13.32 0.34 -13.60
N TYR A 185 14.06 1.19 -12.90
CA TYR A 185 15.22 1.91 -13.44
C TYR A 185 16.34 0.96 -13.87
N LYS A 186 16.74 0.03 -12.99
CA LYS A 186 17.81 -0.95 -13.22
C LYS A 186 17.54 -1.82 -14.45
N PHE A 187 16.34 -2.30 -14.62
CA PHE A 187 15.93 -3.14 -15.75
C PHE A 187 15.40 -2.35 -16.94
N LYS A 188 15.41 -1.02 -16.87
CA LYS A 188 14.88 -0.12 -17.91
C LYS A 188 13.44 -0.44 -18.29
N ILE A 189 12.62 -0.78 -17.30
CA ILE A 189 11.21 -1.08 -17.47
C ILE A 189 10.42 0.23 -17.38
N PRO A 190 9.63 0.60 -18.42
CA PRO A 190 9.07 1.94 -18.54
C PRO A 190 7.79 2.17 -17.71
N LEU A 191 7.19 1.11 -17.16
CA LEU A 191 5.85 1.18 -16.56
C LEU A 191 5.79 0.40 -15.25
N ILE A 192 5.38 1.09 -14.18
CA ILE A 192 5.11 0.49 -12.87
C ILE A 192 3.60 0.42 -12.67
N PHE A 193 3.11 -0.73 -12.21
CA PHE A 193 1.74 -0.88 -11.73
C PHE A 193 1.70 -1.12 -10.23
N TYR A 194 0.85 -0.34 -9.55
CA TYR A 194 0.35 -0.62 -8.21
C TYR A 194 -1.10 -1.08 -8.28
N GLY A 195 -1.60 -1.71 -7.22
CA GLY A 195 -2.95 -2.24 -7.15
C GLY A 195 -4.00 -1.19 -6.76
N GLU A 196 -4.27 -1.12 -5.47
CA GLU A 196 -5.25 -0.22 -4.87
C GLU A 196 -4.83 1.25 -4.88
N THR A 197 -5.82 2.13 -4.95
CA THR A 197 -5.58 3.57 -4.80
C THR A 197 -5.61 3.98 -3.32
N PRO A 198 -4.77 4.93 -2.87
CA PRO A 198 -4.78 5.38 -1.46
C PRO A 198 -6.09 6.01 -1.01
N SER A 199 -6.85 6.58 -1.94
CA SER A 199 -8.16 7.15 -1.65
C SER A 199 -9.18 6.10 -1.17
N ASP A 200 -9.04 4.84 -1.56
CA ASP A 200 -9.87 3.73 -1.08
C ASP A 200 -9.70 3.50 0.43
N TYR A 201 -8.55 3.87 0.96
CA TYR A 201 -8.24 3.83 2.38
C TYR A 201 -8.49 5.15 3.11
N GLY A 202 -9.02 6.16 2.40
CA GLY A 202 -9.37 7.45 2.98
C GLY A 202 -8.24 8.47 2.99
N THR A 203 -7.16 8.23 2.27
CA THR A 203 -6.09 9.21 2.09
C THR A 203 -6.54 10.22 1.05
N LYS A 204 -6.71 11.48 1.49
CA LYS A 204 -6.94 12.61 0.57
C LYS A 204 -5.60 13.05 0.00
N ILE A 205 -5.54 13.17 -1.31
CA ILE A 205 -4.34 13.69 -1.99
C ILE A 205 -4.31 15.20 -1.77
N VAL A 206 -3.38 15.69 -0.95
CA VAL A 206 -3.36 17.06 -0.44
C VAL A 206 -2.76 18.07 -1.41
N ASN A 207 -2.03 17.64 -2.45
CA ASN A 207 -1.34 18.52 -3.39
C ASN A 207 -1.83 18.39 -4.82
N GLU A 208 -2.88 19.14 -5.16
CA GLU A 208 -3.40 19.25 -6.54
C GLU A 208 -2.37 19.74 -7.57
N LYS A 209 -1.33 20.46 -7.14
CA LYS A 209 -0.26 20.98 -8.02
C LYS A 209 0.72 19.91 -8.53
N GLN A 210 0.78 18.77 -7.86
CA GLN A 210 1.66 17.65 -8.24
C GLN A 210 0.96 16.68 -9.22
N PHE A 211 -0.34 16.84 -9.42
CA PHE A 211 -1.14 15.98 -10.29
C PHE A 211 -1.63 16.83 -11.47
N SER A 212 -0.94 16.74 -12.58
CA SER A 212 -1.15 17.60 -13.76
C SER A 212 -2.43 17.37 -14.56
N ASN A 213 -3.42 16.64 -14.04
CA ASN A 213 -4.69 16.38 -14.73
C ASN A 213 -5.91 16.89 -14.00
N LYS A 214 -6.74 17.61 -14.74
CA LYS A 214 -7.81 18.52 -14.33
C LYS A 214 -9.03 17.93 -13.60
N ASN A 215 -9.09 16.64 -13.29
CA ASN A 215 -10.26 16.02 -12.65
C ASN A 215 -9.82 15.23 -11.41
N GLU A 216 -10.46 15.47 -10.26
CA GLU A 216 -10.24 14.73 -9.00
C GLU A 216 -10.43 13.22 -9.14
N ASP A 217 -11.24 12.78 -10.11
CA ASP A 217 -11.51 11.38 -10.42
C ASP A 217 -10.52 10.77 -11.41
N SER A 218 -9.59 11.58 -11.96
CA SER A 218 -8.67 11.20 -13.02
C SER A 218 -7.26 10.87 -12.55
N HIS A 219 -7.06 10.63 -11.24
CA HIS A 219 -5.74 10.25 -10.75
C HIS A 219 -5.36 8.85 -11.21
N PRO A 220 -4.52 8.71 -12.24
CA PRO A 220 -3.93 7.44 -12.58
C PRO A 220 -2.90 6.99 -11.54
N GLY A 221 -2.96 7.57 -10.35
CA GLY A 221 -2.22 7.16 -9.21
C GLY A 221 -1.04 8.02 -8.82
N PHE A 222 -0.41 7.65 -7.74
CA PHE A 222 0.83 8.21 -7.28
C PHE A 222 1.79 8.31 -8.46
N THR A 223 2.14 9.52 -8.80
CA THR A 223 3.43 9.69 -9.44
C THR A 223 4.48 9.26 -8.42
N LEU A 224 5.59 8.75 -8.86
CA LEU A 224 6.78 8.48 -8.02
C LEU A 224 7.23 9.72 -7.22
N ASP A 225 6.60 10.81 -7.47
CA ASP A 225 6.93 12.17 -7.20
C ASP A 225 6.93 12.58 -5.72
N PRO A 226 5.97 12.24 -4.85
CA PRO A 226 6.04 12.73 -3.46
C PRO A 226 7.24 12.19 -2.70
N VAL A 227 7.81 11.06 -3.14
CA VAL A 227 8.92 10.40 -2.47
C VAL A 227 10.25 10.82 -3.05
N SER A 228 10.34 10.94 -4.36
CA SER A 228 11.58 11.30 -5.06
C SER A 228 11.97 12.76 -4.95
N SER A 229 11.01 13.65 -4.64
CA SER A 229 11.29 15.07 -4.40
C SER A 229 11.81 15.37 -2.98
N ILE A 230 11.87 14.36 -2.09
CA ILE A 230 12.39 14.55 -0.74
C ILE A 230 13.91 14.59 -0.77
N LYS A 231 14.48 15.70 -0.33
CA LYS A 231 15.92 15.79 -0.15
C LYS A 231 16.40 14.77 0.89
N THR A 232 17.51 14.12 0.61
CA THR A 232 18.10 13.07 1.47
C THR A 232 18.28 13.53 2.92
N GLU A 233 18.62 14.79 3.15
CA GLU A 233 18.77 15.39 4.48
C GLU A 233 17.48 15.38 5.32
N ASN A 234 16.30 15.36 4.66
CA ASN A 234 15.01 15.35 5.32
C ASN A 234 14.47 13.93 5.57
N ILE A 235 15.12 12.92 5.01
CA ILE A 235 14.68 11.52 5.14
C ILE A 235 14.90 11.03 6.56
N LYS A 236 13.88 10.35 7.10
CA LYS A 236 13.89 9.69 8.40
C LYS A 236 13.78 8.17 8.21
N LEU A 237 14.80 7.45 8.64
CA LEU A 237 14.78 5.99 8.69
C LEU A 237 14.66 5.58 10.17
N GLY A 238 13.66 4.76 10.48
CA GLY A 238 13.40 4.42 11.88
C GLY A 238 13.06 5.63 12.77
N GLY A 239 12.55 6.73 12.17
CA GLY A 239 12.27 7.99 12.87
C GLY A 239 13.48 8.88 13.15
N ASP A 240 14.67 8.50 12.68
CA ASP A 240 15.91 9.26 12.84
C ASP A 240 16.41 9.78 11.49
N PRO A 241 17.12 10.94 11.45
CA PRO A 241 17.75 11.43 10.23
C PRO A 241 18.91 10.51 9.81
N ILE A 242 19.26 10.53 8.54
CA ILE A 242 20.36 9.71 8.00
C ILE A 242 21.68 9.99 8.73
N SER A 243 21.99 11.24 9.06
CA SER A 243 23.18 11.59 9.82
C SER A 243 23.31 10.83 11.15
N TYR A 244 22.19 10.63 11.85
CA TYR A 244 22.19 9.84 13.09
C TYR A 244 22.69 8.41 12.85
N HIS A 245 22.33 7.78 11.74
CA HIS A 245 22.77 6.42 11.44
C HIS A 245 24.26 6.36 11.10
N LEU A 246 24.74 7.36 10.35
CA LEU A 246 26.18 7.50 10.03
C LEU A 246 27.02 7.66 11.30
N ASP A 247 26.57 8.51 12.24
CA ASP A 247 27.24 8.72 13.53
C ASP A 247 27.22 7.45 14.41
N ASN A 248 26.30 6.51 14.16
CA ASN A 248 26.20 5.21 14.83
C ASN A 248 26.87 4.05 14.08
N GLY A 249 27.74 4.35 13.12
CA GLY A 249 28.62 3.39 12.46
C GLY A 249 28.00 2.65 11.27
N TYR A 250 26.89 3.14 10.71
CA TYR A 250 26.32 2.67 9.45
C TYR A 250 26.79 3.55 8.29
N SER A 251 26.86 2.99 7.10
CA SER A 251 27.22 3.71 5.86
C SER A 251 25.98 4.16 5.06
N LEU A 252 26.18 5.05 4.09
CA LEU A 252 25.13 5.38 3.12
C LEU A 252 24.74 4.14 2.29
N ASP A 253 25.70 3.27 1.97
CA ASP A 253 25.43 2.03 1.22
C ASP A 253 24.51 1.09 2.00
N ASP A 254 24.60 1.06 3.34
CA ASP A 254 23.67 0.30 4.20
C ASP A 254 22.24 0.85 4.12
N MET A 255 22.10 2.15 3.89
CA MET A 255 20.80 2.85 3.83
C MET A 255 20.23 2.90 2.41
N GLU A 256 21.05 2.77 1.37
CA GLU A 256 20.65 2.92 -0.03
C GLU A 256 19.42 2.08 -0.43
N PRO A 257 19.26 0.81 0.00
CA PRO A 257 18.07 0.04 -0.36
C PRO A 257 16.74 0.63 0.11
N TYR A 258 16.79 1.48 1.15
CA TYR A 258 15.61 2.14 1.73
C TYR A 258 15.37 3.54 1.17
N LEU A 259 16.30 4.08 0.39
CA LEU A 259 16.21 5.45 -0.11
C LEU A 259 15.40 5.51 -1.42
N PRO A 260 14.63 6.58 -1.63
CA PRO A 260 13.93 6.77 -2.88
C PRO A 260 14.91 6.91 -4.04
N LEU A 261 14.47 6.45 -5.22
CA LEU A 261 15.22 6.69 -6.45
C LEU A 261 15.32 8.20 -6.71
N ASP A 262 16.51 8.66 -7.10
CA ASP A 262 16.76 10.08 -7.40
C ASP A 262 15.82 10.61 -8.49
N ILE A 263 15.27 11.82 -8.28
CA ILE A 263 14.27 12.43 -9.17
C ILE A 263 14.81 12.58 -10.60
N ASN A 264 16.08 12.95 -10.75
CA ASN A 264 16.68 13.13 -12.09
C ASN A 264 16.75 11.80 -12.84
N LYS A 265 17.01 10.70 -12.13
CA LYS A 265 16.98 9.34 -12.73
C LYS A 265 15.58 8.96 -13.19
N ILE A 266 14.55 9.32 -12.42
CA ILE A 266 13.16 9.06 -12.77
C ILE A 266 12.76 9.85 -14.01
N GLU A 267 13.03 11.15 -14.03
CA GLU A 267 12.71 12.04 -15.16
C GLU A 267 13.42 11.61 -16.46
N GLN A 268 14.71 11.29 -16.38
CA GLN A 268 15.50 10.81 -17.51
C GLN A 268 15.00 9.47 -18.05
N SER A 269 14.58 8.56 -17.18
CA SER A 269 14.10 7.23 -17.56
C SER A 269 12.68 7.23 -18.13
N LYS A 270 11.90 8.30 -17.90
CA LYS A 270 10.49 8.42 -18.30
C LYS A 270 9.62 7.27 -17.81
N ILE A 271 9.93 6.73 -16.61
CA ILE A 271 9.14 5.67 -15.98
C ILE A 271 7.78 6.23 -15.58
N GLU A 272 6.71 5.60 -16.08
CA GLU A 272 5.34 5.93 -15.68
C GLU A 272 4.87 5.02 -14.54
N THR A 273 4.15 5.59 -13.58
CA THR A 273 3.49 4.82 -12.51
C THR A 273 1.98 4.92 -12.64
N LYS A 274 1.31 3.78 -12.58
CA LYS A 274 -0.15 3.67 -12.68
C LYS A 274 -0.73 2.80 -11.57
N PHE A 275 -1.96 3.10 -11.16
CA PHE A 275 -2.72 2.26 -10.25
C PHE A 275 -3.77 1.48 -11.01
N LEU A 276 -3.78 0.17 -10.85
CA LEU A 276 -4.74 -0.67 -11.55
C LEU A 276 -6.18 -0.41 -11.09
N GLY A 277 -6.35 -0.07 -9.80
CA GLY A 277 -7.64 0.32 -9.23
C GLY A 277 -8.25 1.61 -9.78
N TYR A 278 -7.48 2.42 -10.56
CA TYR A 278 -8.04 3.51 -11.35
C TYR A 278 -8.78 3.00 -12.58
N TYR A 279 -8.26 1.98 -13.23
CA TYR A 279 -8.77 1.44 -14.50
C TYR A 279 -9.82 0.34 -14.31
N LEU A 280 -9.69 -0.43 -13.24
CA LEU A 280 -10.54 -1.56 -12.93
C LEU A 280 -11.15 -1.40 -11.54
N LYS A 281 -12.36 -1.90 -11.39
CA LYS A 281 -13.04 -1.89 -10.10
C LYS A 281 -12.26 -2.79 -9.12
N TRP A 282 -11.54 -2.15 -8.19
CA TRP A 282 -10.71 -2.84 -7.23
C TRP A 282 -11.53 -3.25 -6.00
N VAL A 283 -11.77 -4.55 -5.84
CA VAL A 283 -12.51 -5.13 -4.71
C VAL A 283 -11.66 -6.25 -4.09
N PRO A 284 -11.12 -6.06 -2.88
CA PRO A 284 -10.17 -7.02 -2.28
C PRO A 284 -10.66 -8.45 -2.17
N GLN A 285 -11.96 -8.66 -1.93
CA GLN A 285 -12.54 -10.00 -1.84
C GLN A 285 -12.65 -10.68 -3.22
N GLU A 286 -12.98 -9.92 -4.27
CA GLU A 286 -12.99 -10.44 -5.63
C GLU A 286 -11.56 -10.78 -6.11
N ASN A 287 -10.58 -9.92 -5.74
CA ASN A 287 -9.18 -10.20 -6.01
C ASN A 287 -8.71 -11.51 -5.34
N PHE A 288 -9.22 -11.78 -4.13
CA PHE A 288 -8.92 -13.03 -3.42
C PHE A 288 -9.45 -14.24 -4.19
N TYR A 289 -10.72 -14.25 -4.57
CA TYR A 289 -11.28 -15.36 -5.35
C TYR A 289 -10.55 -15.58 -6.68
N TYR A 290 -10.27 -14.49 -7.38
CA TYR A 290 -9.49 -14.55 -8.61
C TYR A 290 -8.10 -15.17 -8.39
N ALA A 291 -7.39 -14.77 -7.33
CA ALA A 291 -6.07 -15.29 -7.02
C ALA A 291 -6.10 -16.78 -6.68
N VAL A 292 -7.12 -17.26 -5.95
CA VAL A 292 -7.31 -18.67 -5.64
C VAL A 292 -7.46 -19.47 -6.94
N GLU A 293 -8.30 -19.01 -7.85
CA GLU A 293 -8.61 -19.73 -9.10
C GLU A 293 -7.44 -19.74 -10.09
N ASN A 294 -6.65 -18.67 -10.13
CA ASN A 294 -5.70 -18.45 -11.23
C ASN A 294 -4.22 -18.56 -10.84
N THR A 295 -3.88 -18.44 -9.56
CA THR A 295 -2.48 -18.42 -9.11
C THR A 295 -2.19 -19.41 -7.98
N GLY A 296 -3.19 -20.24 -7.61
CA GLY A 296 -3.04 -21.19 -6.51
C GLY A 296 -2.87 -20.52 -5.13
N PHE A 297 -3.37 -19.28 -4.98
CA PHE A 297 -3.36 -18.60 -3.69
C PHE A 297 -4.22 -19.37 -2.67
N GLU A 298 -3.71 -19.52 -1.46
CA GLU A 298 -4.44 -20.18 -0.37
C GLU A 298 -4.65 -19.21 0.80
N ALA A 299 -5.85 -19.22 1.36
CA ALA A 299 -6.12 -18.54 2.62
C ALA A 299 -5.47 -19.30 3.79
N ASN A 300 -5.22 -18.61 4.90
CA ASN A 300 -4.78 -19.25 6.13
C ASN A 300 -5.89 -20.20 6.67
N ASN A 301 -5.51 -21.26 7.36
CA ASN A 301 -6.45 -22.23 7.96
C ASN A 301 -7.24 -21.64 9.14
N ARG A 302 -6.70 -20.62 9.81
CA ARG A 302 -7.31 -19.88 10.93
C ARG A 302 -7.36 -18.38 10.65
N ARG A 303 -8.15 -17.64 11.43
CA ARG A 303 -8.16 -16.19 11.39
C ARG A 303 -6.77 -15.62 11.76
N ILE A 304 -6.51 -14.40 11.32
CA ILE A 304 -5.29 -13.65 11.66
C ILE A 304 -5.51 -12.94 13.00
N ASP A 305 -4.45 -12.67 13.74
CA ASP A 305 -4.52 -11.94 15.00
C ASP A 305 -5.08 -10.53 14.76
N GLY A 306 -5.97 -10.09 15.66
CA GLY A 306 -6.63 -8.78 15.57
C GLY A 306 -7.72 -8.65 14.51
N THR A 307 -8.10 -9.74 13.81
CA THR A 307 -9.16 -9.72 12.79
C THR A 307 -9.85 -11.08 12.66
N TYR A 308 -10.99 -11.09 11.96
CA TYR A 308 -11.73 -12.29 11.56
C TYR A 308 -11.27 -12.88 10.21
N GLN A 309 -10.52 -12.11 9.43
CA GLN A 309 -10.09 -12.50 8.08
C GLN A 309 -8.99 -13.57 8.08
N LYS A 310 -8.85 -14.24 6.90
CA LYS A 310 -7.91 -15.35 6.68
C LYS A 310 -7.02 -15.17 5.44
N TYR A 311 -7.20 -14.12 4.65
CA TYR A 311 -6.56 -14.02 3.32
C TYR A 311 -5.81 -12.71 3.07
N ALA A 312 -5.81 -11.77 4.00
CA ALA A 312 -5.09 -10.51 3.86
C ALA A 312 -3.99 -10.38 4.90
N SER A 313 -2.79 -9.91 4.50
CA SER A 313 -1.61 -9.77 5.37
C SER A 313 -1.28 -11.07 6.12
N ILE A 314 -1.13 -12.17 5.38
CA ILE A 314 -0.85 -13.50 5.94
C ILE A 314 0.59 -13.95 5.73
N ASP A 315 1.41 -13.12 5.12
CA ASP A 315 2.76 -13.45 4.68
C ASP A 315 3.85 -13.12 5.72
N ASP A 316 3.56 -12.27 6.70
CA ASP A 316 4.54 -11.88 7.72
C ASP A 316 4.06 -12.20 9.14
N LYS A 317 4.89 -12.89 9.94
CA LYS A 317 4.59 -13.24 11.35
C LYS A 317 4.46 -12.03 12.26
N THR A 318 4.95 -10.86 11.83
CA THR A 318 4.93 -9.64 12.64
C THR A 318 3.74 -8.72 12.32
N ASP A 319 2.88 -9.08 11.36
CA ASP A 319 1.70 -8.28 10.98
C ASP A 319 0.75 -8.01 12.15
N GLY A 320 0.43 -9.03 12.94
CA GLY A 320 -0.41 -8.86 14.11
C GLY A 320 0.14 -7.84 15.10
N PHE A 321 1.46 -7.85 15.31
CA PHE A 321 2.12 -6.87 16.18
C PHE A 321 2.06 -5.45 15.61
N PHE A 322 2.23 -5.28 14.32
CA PHE A 322 2.09 -3.98 13.65
C PHE A 322 0.67 -3.40 13.82
N TYR A 323 -0.36 -4.20 13.59
CA TYR A 323 -1.74 -3.75 13.77
C TYR A 323 -2.08 -3.48 15.25
N TYR A 324 -1.53 -4.25 16.18
CA TYR A 324 -1.66 -3.99 17.60
C TYR A 324 -1.03 -2.64 17.99
N THR A 325 0.16 -2.31 17.48
CA THR A 325 0.76 -0.98 17.72
C THR A 325 -0.07 0.16 17.11
N SER A 326 -0.73 -0.09 15.98
CA SER A 326 -1.67 0.86 15.38
C SER A 326 -2.92 1.06 16.25
N TYR A 327 -3.47 -0.02 16.78
CA TYR A 327 -4.60 0.03 17.71
C TYR A 327 -4.28 0.85 18.96
N ILE A 328 -3.12 0.61 19.60
CA ILE A 328 -2.67 1.38 20.77
C ILE A 328 -2.55 2.87 20.46
N LYS A 329 -2.00 3.22 19.29
CA LYS A 329 -1.78 4.64 18.91
C LYS A 329 -3.06 5.38 18.57
N PHE A 330 -3.97 4.73 17.86
CA PHE A 330 -5.06 5.40 17.14
C PHE A 330 -6.46 4.88 17.51
N GLY A 331 -6.57 3.83 18.33
CA GLY A 331 -7.85 3.13 18.52
C GLY A 331 -8.40 2.52 17.22
N TYR A 332 -7.53 2.23 16.25
CA TYR A 332 -7.84 1.72 14.93
C TYR A 332 -6.99 0.47 14.67
N GLY A 333 -7.59 -0.68 14.78
CA GLY A 333 -6.91 -1.95 14.62
C GLY A 333 -7.28 -2.65 13.29
N ARG A 334 -6.94 -3.91 13.22
CA ARG A 334 -7.07 -4.70 11.99
C ARG A 334 -8.51 -5.02 11.64
N ALA A 335 -9.32 -5.46 12.61
CA ALA A 335 -10.73 -5.78 12.36
C ALA A 335 -11.53 -4.56 11.92
N MET A 336 -11.24 -3.36 12.48
CA MET A 336 -11.85 -2.13 12.00
C MET A 336 -11.43 -1.81 10.55
N SER A 337 -10.16 -2.02 10.20
CA SER A 337 -9.69 -1.85 8.82
C SER A 337 -10.45 -2.74 7.85
N ASP A 338 -10.51 -4.03 8.16
CA ASP A 338 -11.10 -5.04 7.28
C ASP A 338 -12.61 -4.87 7.17
N SER A 339 -13.33 -4.76 8.30
CA SER A 339 -14.80 -4.65 8.31
C SER A 339 -15.30 -3.38 7.64
N THR A 340 -14.64 -2.25 7.85
CA THR A 340 -15.05 -1.01 7.20
C THR A 340 -14.87 -1.04 5.70
N MET A 341 -13.89 -1.79 5.20
CA MET A 341 -13.72 -2.04 3.77
C MET A 341 -14.83 -2.93 3.21
N GLU A 342 -15.18 -3.99 3.91
CA GLU A 342 -16.26 -4.90 3.49
C GLU A 342 -17.64 -4.23 3.52
N VAL A 343 -17.91 -3.39 4.55
CA VAL A 343 -19.14 -2.56 4.59
C VAL A 343 -19.19 -1.61 3.39
N ARG A 344 -18.09 -0.94 3.05
CA ARG A 344 -18.04 -0.03 1.89
C ARG A 344 -18.26 -0.74 0.55
N ASN A 345 -17.83 -2.00 0.45
CA ASN A 345 -18.03 -2.81 -0.76
C ASN A 345 -19.37 -3.58 -0.76
N GLY A 346 -20.19 -3.44 0.28
CA GLY A 346 -21.51 -4.07 0.36
C GLY A 346 -21.49 -5.57 0.67
N HIS A 347 -20.37 -6.09 1.18
CA HIS A 347 -20.25 -7.52 1.54
C HIS A 347 -20.91 -7.84 2.88
N ILE A 348 -20.90 -6.90 3.81
CA ILE A 348 -21.55 -7.00 5.12
C ILE A 348 -22.27 -5.69 5.44
N THR A 349 -23.26 -5.77 6.32
CA THR A 349 -23.96 -4.59 6.85
C THR A 349 -23.07 -3.82 7.83
N LYS A 350 -23.45 -2.57 8.10
CA LYS A 350 -22.78 -1.74 9.11
C LYS A 350 -22.83 -2.36 10.50
N GLU A 351 -23.95 -2.97 10.86
CA GLU A 351 -24.24 -3.61 12.14
C GLU A 351 -23.37 -4.86 12.32
N GLU A 352 -23.25 -5.70 11.29
CA GLU A 352 -22.34 -6.86 11.25
C GLU A 352 -20.89 -6.39 11.40
N GLY A 353 -20.48 -5.37 10.65
CA GLY A 353 -19.16 -4.77 10.76
C GLY A 353 -18.84 -4.27 12.17
N LEU A 354 -19.80 -3.62 12.84
CA LEU A 354 -19.63 -3.20 14.23
C LEU A 354 -19.48 -4.40 15.20
N GLY A 355 -20.24 -5.46 14.97
CA GLY A 355 -20.13 -6.71 15.73
C GLY A 355 -18.73 -7.32 15.61
N LEU A 356 -18.18 -7.39 14.38
CA LEU A 356 -16.84 -7.90 14.11
C LEU A 356 -15.74 -7.04 14.76
N ILE A 357 -15.87 -5.71 14.69
CA ILE A 357 -14.95 -4.78 15.38
C ILE A 357 -14.94 -5.06 16.89
N LYS A 358 -16.11 -5.10 17.52
CA LYS A 358 -16.23 -5.34 18.97
C LYS A 358 -15.62 -6.68 19.41
N GLN A 359 -15.67 -7.67 18.54
CA GLN A 359 -15.21 -9.03 18.87
C GLN A 359 -13.71 -9.22 18.63
N PHE A 360 -13.13 -8.55 17.63
CA PHE A 360 -11.82 -8.91 17.12
C PHE A 360 -10.79 -7.76 17.11
N ASP A 361 -11.21 -6.49 17.23
CA ASP A 361 -10.28 -5.37 17.14
C ASP A 361 -9.51 -5.15 18.46
N GLY A 362 -8.15 -5.20 18.41
CA GLY A 362 -7.31 -5.01 19.60
C GLY A 362 -6.58 -6.24 20.08
#